data_1d748fa60de61b1bf8947d8140604264
#
_entry.id   1d748fa60de61b1bf8947d8140604264
#
_cell.length_a   1.000
_cell.length_b   1.000
_cell.length_c   1.000
_cell.angle_alpha   90.00
_cell.angle_beta   90.00
_cell.angle_gamma   90.00
#
_symmetry.space_group_name_H-M   'P 1'
#
loop_
_entity.id
_entity.type
_entity.pdbx_description
1 polymer ?
#
loop_
_entity_poly.entity_id
_entity_poly.type
_entity_poly.pdbx_seq_one_letter_code
_entity_poly.pdbx_strand_id
1 'polypeptide(L)' 'ALHNDLGKIGEQLARTFLENKGFQILEINWRYRKAEIDLIAKDGETLVFIEVKTRSTD' A
#
# COMPACT_ATOMS: atom_id res chain seq x y z
N ALA A 1 4.78 4.10 18.50
CA ALA A 1 5.98 3.33 18.37
C ALA A 1 6.61 3.50 17.00
N LEU A 2 7.92 3.40 16.95
CA LEU A 2 8.68 3.63 15.71
C LEU A 2 8.27 2.69 14.58
N HIS A 3 7.96 1.44 14.89
CA HIS A 3 7.61 0.47 13.86
C HIS A 3 6.30 0.82 13.14
N ASN A 4 5.32 1.28 13.89
CA ASN A 4 4.04 1.66 13.30
C ASN A 4 4.19 2.90 12.43
N ASP A 5 5.00 3.87 12.89
CA ASP A 5 5.23 5.09 12.13
C ASP A 5 5.95 4.79 10.82
N LEU A 6 6.93 3.90 10.87
CA LEU A 6 7.68 3.52 9.68
C LEU A 6 6.78 2.81 8.66
N GLY A 7 5.90 1.94 9.13
CA GLY A 7 4.94 1.28 8.27
C GLY A 7 4.00 2.26 7.59
N LYS A 8 3.50 3.22 8.35
CA LYS A 8 2.60 4.23 7.80
C LYS A 8 3.30 5.10 6.76
N ILE A 9 4.54 5.46 7.03
CA ILE A 9 5.33 6.25 6.07
C ILE A 9 5.51 5.46 4.78
N GLY A 10 5.85 4.18 4.87
CA GLY A 10 6.03 3.34 3.71
C GLY A 10 4.76 3.22 2.88
N GLU A 11 3.62 3.01 3.53
CA GLU A 11 2.34 2.93 2.84
C GLU A 11 2.01 4.24 2.14
N GLN A 12 2.26 5.36 2.79
CA GLN A 12 1.96 6.65 2.24
C GLN A 12 2.83 6.97 1.04
N LEU A 13 4.11 6.62 1.10
CA LEU A 13 5.02 6.79 -0.02
C LEU A 13 4.61 5.94 -1.21
N ALA A 14 4.24 4.70 -0.97
CA ALA A 14 3.79 3.79 -2.01
C ALA A 14 2.52 4.34 -2.67
N ARG A 15 1.59 4.82 -1.88
CA ARG A 15 0.34 5.38 -2.36
C ARG A 15 0.59 6.60 -3.23
N THR A 16 1.42 7.52 -2.77
CA THR A 16 1.76 8.73 -3.53
C THR A 16 2.44 8.37 -4.84
N PHE A 17 3.35 7.41 -4.80
CA PHE A 17 4.05 6.94 -5.97
C PHE A 17 3.07 6.41 -7.02
N LEU A 18 2.12 5.60 -6.59
CA LEU A 18 1.13 5.01 -7.49
C LEU A 18 0.18 6.07 -8.06
N GLU A 19 -0.27 6.98 -7.22
CA GLU A 19 -1.15 8.06 -7.68
C GLU A 19 -0.46 8.93 -8.72
N ASN A 20 0.83 9.21 -8.52
CA ASN A 20 1.60 9.99 -9.48
C ASN A 20 1.76 9.26 -10.81
N LYS A 21 1.67 7.96 -10.81
CA LYS A 21 1.71 7.17 -12.04
C LYS A 21 0.36 6.97 -12.69
N GLY A 22 -0.68 7.53 -12.11
CA GLY A 22 -2.01 7.45 -12.68
C GLY A 22 -2.88 6.33 -12.15
N PHE A 23 -2.42 5.63 -11.11
CA PHE A 23 -3.23 4.59 -10.48
C PHE A 23 -4.29 5.23 -9.60
N GLN A 24 -5.45 4.61 -9.57
CA GLN A 24 -6.51 5.01 -8.64
C GLN A 24 -6.46 4.10 -7.43
N ILE A 25 -6.31 4.68 -6.25
CA ILE A 25 -6.30 3.90 -5.01
C ILE A 25 -7.73 3.60 -4.61
N LEU A 26 -8.06 2.32 -4.52
CA LEU A 26 -9.42 1.88 -4.20
C LEU A 26 -9.60 1.56 -2.74
N GLU A 27 -8.63 0.85 -2.15
CA GLU A 27 -8.70 0.44 -0.75
C GLU A 27 -7.32 0.51 -0.12
N ILE A 28 -7.31 0.76 1.19
CA ILE A 28 -6.10 0.81 1.99
C ILE A 28 -6.30 -0.11 3.18
N ASN A 29 -5.30 -0.92 3.48
CA ASN A 29 -5.35 -1.85 4.62
C ASN A 29 -6.57 -2.76 4.56
N TRP A 30 -6.77 -3.35 3.39
CA TRP A 30 -7.90 -4.23 3.16
C TRP A 30 -7.66 -5.58 3.81
N ARG A 31 -8.69 -6.09 4.47
CA ARG A 31 -8.62 -7.38 5.16
C ARG A 31 -9.86 -8.20 4.87
N TYR A 32 -9.64 -9.49 4.67
CA TYR A 32 -10.72 -10.44 4.53
C TYR A 32 -10.26 -11.77 5.13
N ARG A 33 -10.88 -12.14 6.26
CA ARG A 33 -10.48 -13.33 7.01
C ARG A 33 -9.02 -13.23 7.43
N LYS A 34 -8.16 -14.13 6.95
CA LYS A 34 -6.74 -14.12 7.25
C LYS A 34 -5.90 -13.40 6.20
N ALA A 35 -6.54 -12.92 5.15
CA ALA A 35 -5.84 -12.22 4.08
C ALA A 35 -5.72 -10.74 4.39
N GLU A 36 -4.55 -10.18 4.12
CA GLU A 36 -4.29 -8.76 4.29
C GLU A 36 -3.63 -8.22 3.03
N ILE A 37 -4.16 -7.11 2.54
CA ILE A 37 -3.60 -6.43 1.38
C ILE A 37 -3.45 -4.97 1.74
N ASP A 38 -2.25 -4.44 1.61
CA ASP A 38 -1.97 -3.07 2.05
C ASP A 38 -2.64 -2.03 1.16
N LEU A 39 -2.59 -2.24 -0.16
CA LEU A 39 -3.20 -1.33 -1.10
C LEU A 39 -3.87 -2.11 -2.23
N ILE A 40 -5.04 -1.65 -2.62
CA ILE A 40 -5.69 -2.13 -3.83
C ILE A 40 -5.85 -0.93 -4.74
N ALA A 41 -5.27 -1.01 -5.92
CA ALA A 41 -5.28 0.09 -6.87
C ALA A 41 -5.80 -0.38 -8.22
N LYS A 42 -6.15 0.58 -9.04
CA LYS A 42 -6.67 0.30 -10.37
C LYS A 42 -5.92 1.12 -11.40
N ASP A 43 -5.47 0.45 -12.44
CA ASP A 43 -4.83 1.08 -13.58
C ASP A 43 -5.67 0.79 -14.81
N GLY A 44 -6.51 1.77 -15.20
CA GLY A 44 -7.47 1.52 -16.26
C GLY A 44 -8.48 0.47 -15.81
N GLU A 45 -8.45 -0.70 -16.45
CA GLU A 45 -9.34 -1.82 -16.10
C GLU A 45 -8.60 -2.91 -15.31
N THR A 46 -7.34 -2.69 -15.00
CA THR A 46 -6.52 -3.68 -14.32
C THR A 46 -6.48 -3.41 -12.82
N LEU A 47 -6.85 -4.41 -12.03
CA LEU A 47 -6.70 -4.34 -10.58
C LEU A 47 -5.30 -4.76 -10.18
N VAL A 48 -4.72 -4.01 -9.27
CA VAL A 48 -3.38 -4.28 -8.77
C VAL A 48 -3.43 -4.39 -7.27
N PHE A 49 -2.95 -5.49 -6.73
CA PHE A 49 -2.89 -5.72 -5.30
C PHE A 49 -1.44 -5.55 -4.86
N ILE A 50 -1.23 -4.70 -3.86
CA ILE A 50 0.11 -4.29 -3.49
C ILE A 50 0.35 -4.57 -2.02
N GLU A 51 1.46 -5.23 -1.74
CA GLU A 51 1.93 -5.44 -0.39
C GLU A 51 3.15 -4.55 -0.18
N VAL A 52 3.08 -3.69 0.83
CA VAL A 52 4.16 -2.76 1.13
C VAL A 52 5.03 -3.36 2.22
N LYS A 53 6.31 -3.50 1.94
CA LYS A 53 7.25 -4.00 2.92
C LYS A 53 8.24 -2.92 3.27
N THR A 54 8.27 -2.57 4.55
CA THR A 54 9.26 -1.63 5.07
C THR A 54 10.19 -2.40 5.98
N ARG A 55 11.48 -2.21 5.79
CA ARG A 55 12.47 -2.84 6.63
C ARG A 55 13.41 -1.80 7.17
N SER A 56 13.74 -1.92 8.44
CA SER A 56 14.82 -1.14 8.98
C SER A 56 16.11 -1.91 8.74
N THR A 57 17.11 -1.22 8.23
CA THR A 57 18.42 -1.82 8.04
C THR A 57 19.28 -1.49 9.24
N ASP A 58 19.78 -2.48 9.88
CA ASP A 58 20.66 -2.27 11.02
C ASP A 58 22.11 -2.45 10.63
#